data_68c919fd6e5f2b6a241ad6405c275264
#
_entry.id   68c919fd6e5f2b6a241ad6405c275264
#
_cell.length_a   1.000
_cell.length_b   1.000
_cell.length_c   1.000
_cell.angle_alpha   90.00
_cell.angle_beta   90.00
_cell.angle_gamma   90.00
#
_symmetry.space_group_name_H-M   'P 1'
#
loop_
_entity.id
_entity.type
_entity.pdbx_description
1 polymer ?
#
loop_
_entity_poly.entity_id
_entity_poly.type
_entity_poly.pdbx_seq_one_letter_code
_entity_poly.pdbx_strand_id
1 'polypeptide(L)'
;MCGFIGNGMGGGMKRRRSISSCVVVLLLLFVAVCVGCQTFLSTPFESILPPTDGELGRWVLIEGANNTRDIGGYLTADGHSVKWNTVYRSGSLSHVDASGCETFRELGIRYVIDLRNRLSPLPPFDGDVVCVFQTATVVLRRVVSADDTTQERTYIDTVLANSASYRDIFGDLANPAHFPFLYHCAAGKDRTGIMTALLLTLLGVDRQTVIEDYQLSEFVYPPVNVTALASLLDEVEAAGGIETFLASIGVTGETQAAVRANLLD
;
A
#
# COMPACT_ATOMS: atom_id res chain seq x y z
N MET A 1 85.94 -22.15 -36.71
CA MET A 1 86.98 -21.14 -36.91
C MET A 1 86.40 -19.78 -36.50
N CYS A 2 86.98 -19.24 -35.48
CA CYS A 2 87.32 -17.81 -35.26
C CYS A 2 86.26 -16.80 -35.73
N GLY A 3 85.93 -15.83 -35.02
CA GLY A 3 86.50 -15.18 -33.81
C GLY A 3 85.84 -13.80 -33.59
N PHE A 4 85.91 -13.40 -32.38
CA PHE A 4 86.17 -12.06 -31.82
C PHE A 4 85.25 -10.88 -32.04
N ILE A 5 84.65 -10.45 -30.90
CA ILE A 5 84.78 -9.22 -30.06
C ILE A 5 84.27 -7.90 -30.68
N GLY A 6 83.45 -7.23 -29.89
CA GLY A 6 83.19 -5.77 -30.01
C GLY A 6 82.19 -5.29 -28.97
N ASN A 7 82.77 -4.75 -27.86
CA ASN A 7 82.06 -3.97 -26.82
C ASN A 7 81.49 -2.64 -27.40
N GLY A 8 80.34 -2.23 -26.95
CA GLY A 8 79.79 -0.89 -27.16
C GLY A 8 78.75 -0.52 -26.15
N MET A 9 79.16 0.26 -25.12
CA MET A 9 78.32 0.97 -24.17
C MET A 9 77.41 1.94 -24.91
N GLY A 10 76.14 2.04 -24.51
CA GLY A 10 75.26 3.10 -25.00
C GLY A 10 73.97 3.20 -24.25
N GLY A 11 73.90 4.11 -23.34
CA GLY A 11 72.87 4.91 -22.76
C GLY A 11 71.43 4.43 -22.77
N GLY A 12 70.94 3.99 -21.61
CA GLY A 12 69.52 3.76 -21.38
C GLY A 12 68.72 5.04 -21.33
N MET A 13 68.02 5.39 -22.34
CA MET A 13 67.07 6.48 -22.35
C MET A 13 65.75 5.95 -21.83
N LYS A 14 65.37 6.28 -20.56
CA LYS A 14 64.07 5.97 -20.00
C LYS A 14 62.99 6.75 -20.76
N ARG A 15 62.28 6.08 -21.64
CA ARG A 15 61.05 6.59 -22.25
C ARG A 15 59.99 6.72 -21.18
N ARG A 16 59.73 7.95 -20.70
CA ARG A 16 58.50 8.29 -19.99
C ARG A 16 57.30 8.02 -20.93
N ARG A 17 56.53 7.00 -20.64
CA ARG A 17 55.26 6.77 -21.33
C ARG A 17 54.31 7.88 -20.88
N SER A 18 54.08 8.86 -21.74
CA SER A 18 53.01 9.83 -21.61
C SER A 18 51.69 9.05 -21.70
N ILE A 19 50.91 9.06 -20.61
CA ILE A 19 49.54 8.54 -20.64
C ILE A 19 48.78 9.51 -21.54
N SER A 20 48.25 8.97 -22.66
CA SER A 20 47.54 9.75 -23.66
C SER A 20 46.36 10.45 -23.00
N SER A 21 46.21 11.74 -23.27
CA SER A 21 45.08 12.58 -22.78
C SER A 21 43.71 11.93 -23.00
N CYS A 22 43.57 11.06 -24.01
CA CYS A 22 42.34 10.29 -24.28
C CYS A 22 42.01 9.30 -23.17
N VAL A 23 43.02 8.68 -22.50
CA VAL A 23 42.77 7.71 -21.41
C VAL A 23 42.26 8.43 -20.17
N VAL A 24 42.78 9.63 -19.89
CA VAL A 24 42.33 10.46 -18.74
C VAL A 24 40.91 10.95 -18.98
N VAL A 25 40.55 11.39 -20.17
CA VAL A 25 39.18 11.80 -20.52
C VAL A 25 38.19 10.66 -20.45
N LEU A 26 38.57 9.45 -20.93
CA LEU A 26 37.72 8.25 -20.81
C LEU A 26 37.52 7.80 -19.36
N LEU A 27 38.53 7.90 -18.50
CA LEU A 27 38.41 7.62 -17.06
C LEU A 27 37.52 8.63 -16.36
N LEU A 28 37.63 9.93 -16.70
CA LEU A 28 36.76 10.98 -16.13
C LEU A 28 35.29 10.84 -16.56
N LEU A 29 35.05 10.43 -17.83
CA LEU A 29 33.69 10.13 -18.31
C LEU A 29 33.10 8.89 -17.64
N PHE A 30 33.90 7.86 -17.36
CA PHE A 30 33.45 6.66 -16.66
C PHE A 30 33.12 6.94 -15.18
N VAL A 31 33.92 7.78 -14.51
CA VAL A 31 33.62 8.23 -13.14
C VAL A 31 32.37 9.11 -13.09
N ALA A 32 32.16 10.00 -14.08
CA ALA A 32 30.97 10.83 -14.15
C ALA A 32 29.68 10.02 -14.38
N VAL A 33 29.75 8.96 -15.21
CA VAL A 33 28.64 8.03 -15.42
C VAL A 33 28.37 7.19 -14.17
N CYS A 34 29.40 6.74 -13.44
CA CYS A 34 29.24 6.02 -12.19
C CYS A 34 28.67 6.92 -11.05
N VAL A 35 29.08 8.19 -10.98
CA VAL A 35 28.54 9.15 -10.00
C VAL A 35 27.09 9.54 -10.35
N GLY A 36 26.77 9.68 -11.64
CA GLY A 36 25.39 9.92 -12.09
C GLY A 36 24.47 8.72 -11.86
N CYS A 37 25.00 7.48 -11.91
CA CYS A 37 24.22 6.28 -11.62
C CYS A 37 23.97 6.10 -10.11
N GLN A 38 24.83 6.62 -9.24
CA GLN A 38 24.65 6.57 -7.78
C GLN A 38 23.59 7.56 -7.27
N THR A 39 23.30 8.62 -8.01
CA THR A 39 22.22 9.56 -7.63
C THR A 39 20.83 9.06 -8.06
N PHE A 40 20.73 8.06 -8.92
CA PHE A 40 19.45 7.43 -9.30
C PHE A 40 19.09 6.19 -8.44
N LEU A 41 20.01 5.74 -7.58
CA LEU A 41 19.83 4.59 -6.68
C LEU A 41 19.71 4.98 -5.20
N SER A 42 19.62 6.25 -4.88
CA SER A 42 19.51 6.73 -3.50
C SER A 42 18.24 7.54 -3.26
N THR A 43 17.08 7.02 -3.65
CA THR A 43 15.94 7.17 -2.75
C THR A 43 16.14 6.11 -1.67
N PRO A 44 16.35 6.49 -0.41
CA PRO A 44 16.62 5.49 0.61
C PRO A 44 15.37 4.62 0.75
N PHE A 45 15.52 3.33 0.47
CA PHE A 45 14.57 2.28 0.87
C PHE A 45 14.28 2.32 2.39
N GLU A 46 15.10 3.05 3.11
CA GLU A 46 14.98 3.31 4.55
C GLU A 46 13.77 4.18 4.95
N SER A 47 13.19 4.96 4.02
CA SER A 47 12.01 5.80 4.33
C SER A 47 10.67 5.06 4.26
N ILE A 48 10.68 3.79 3.83
CA ILE A 48 9.50 2.97 3.63
C ILE A 48 9.41 1.82 4.66
N LEU A 49 10.45 1.58 5.46
CA LEU A 49 10.35 0.66 6.59
C LEU A 49 9.38 1.24 7.62
N PRO A 50 8.50 0.41 8.23
CA PRO A 50 7.71 0.88 9.35
C PRO A 50 8.66 1.49 10.39
N PRO A 51 8.33 2.65 10.98
CA PRO A 51 9.20 3.32 11.92
C PRO A 51 9.63 2.34 13.01
N THR A 52 10.97 2.17 13.19
CA THR A 52 11.57 1.24 14.15
C THR A 52 11.72 1.85 15.55
N ASP A 53 11.25 3.08 15.74
CA ASP A 53 11.53 3.96 16.89
C ASP A 53 10.41 4.01 17.94
N GLY A 54 9.62 2.94 18.08
CA GLY A 54 8.71 2.77 19.23
C GLY A 54 7.43 3.64 19.20
N GLU A 55 7.30 4.60 18.33
CA GLU A 55 6.00 5.06 17.88
C GLU A 55 5.44 3.98 16.99
N LEU A 56 4.58 3.16 17.55
CA LEU A 56 3.84 2.14 16.84
C LEU A 56 3.20 2.79 15.63
N GLY A 57 3.91 2.76 14.50
CA GLY A 57 3.38 3.17 13.24
C GLY A 57 2.07 2.44 13.02
N ARG A 58 1.31 2.84 12.05
CA ARG A 58 -0.01 2.27 11.76
C ARG A 58 -0.09 0.74 11.63
N TRP A 59 1.05 0.04 11.55
CA TRP A 59 1.10 -1.42 11.47
C TRP A 59 0.65 -2.10 12.76
N VAL A 60 -0.22 -3.08 12.61
CA VAL A 60 -0.74 -3.89 13.71
C VAL A 60 -0.37 -5.34 13.46
N LEU A 61 0.35 -5.94 14.40
CA LEU A 61 0.68 -7.36 14.32
C LEU A 61 -0.50 -8.18 14.87
N ILE A 62 -1.21 -8.85 13.98
CA ILE A 62 -2.19 -9.89 14.33
C ILE A 62 -1.64 -11.22 13.80
N GLU A 63 -1.27 -12.14 14.69
CA GLU A 63 -0.73 -13.42 14.25
C GLU A 63 -1.74 -14.18 13.38
N GLY A 64 -1.27 -14.64 12.23
CA GLY A 64 -2.12 -15.26 11.20
C GLY A 64 -2.85 -14.30 10.27
N ALA A 65 -2.72 -12.97 10.46
CA ALA A 65 -3.23 -11.96 9.53
C ALA A 65 -2.10 -11.06 9.02
N ASN A 66 -2.01 -10.89 7.71
CA ASN A 66 -0.96 -10.10 7.09
C ASN A 66 -1.50 -8.74 6.61
N ASN A 67 -0.59 -7.79 6.38
CA ASN A 67 -0.90 -6.48 5.82
C ASN A 67 -1.93 -5.71 6.65
N THR A 68 -1.92 -5.93 7.98
CA THR A 68 -2.86 -5.29 8.91
C THR A 68 -2.32 -3.97 9.39
N ARG A 69 -3.14 -2.91 9.31
CA ARG A 69 -2.80 -1.58 9.79
C ARG A 69 -4.00 -0.70 10.08
N ASP A 70 -3.82 0.26 10.95
CA ASP A 70 -4.73 1.38 11.21
C ASP A 70 -4.65 2.40 10.06
N ILE A 71 -5.77 2.95 9.63
CA ILE A 71 -5.81 4.03 8.64
C ILE A 71 -5.92 5.42 9.30
N GLY A 72 -5.82 5.49 10.62
CA GLY A 72 -5.84 6.74 11.39
C GLY A 72 -4.59 7.60 11.21
N GLY A 73 -4.66 8.85 11.71
CA GLY A 73 -3.54 9.79 11.78
C GLY A 73 -3.21 10.53 10.49
N TYR A 74 -3.87 10.23 9.37
CA TYR A 74 -3.70 11.02 8.15
C TYR A 74 -4.35 12.39 8.31
N LEU A 75 -3.63 13.44 7.89
CA LEU A 75 -4.15 14.80 7.89
C LEU A 75 -5.02 15.04 6.65
N THR A 76 -6.08 15.80 6.85
CA THR A 76 -6.97 16.24 5.78
C THR A 76 -6.58 17.63 5.30
N ALA A 77 -7.00 18.02 4.11
CA ALA A 77 -6.68 19.31 3.51
C ALA A 77 -7.26 20.51 4.31
N ASP A 78 -8.32 20.29 5.09
CA ASP A 78 -8.98 21.29 5.95
C ASP A 78 -8.46 21.30 7.41
N GLY A 79 -7.43 20.48 7.70
CA GLY A 79 -6.70 20.51 8.98
C GLY A 79 -7.26 19.59 10.06
N HIS A 80 -8.21 18.74 9.74
CA HIS A 80 -8.62 17.63 10.60
C HIS A 80 -7.64 16.47 10.51
N SER A 81 -7.82 15.45 11.34
CA SER A 81 -7.11 14.16 11.22
C SER A 81 -8.08 12.98 11.21
N VAL A 82 -7.71 11.92 10.52
CA VAL A 82 -8.44 10.65 10.60
C VAL A 82 -8.21 10.03 11.97
N LYS A 83 -9.27 9.68 12.68
CA LYS A 83 -9.19 9.11 14.03
C LYS A 83 -8.40 7.81 14.07
N TRP A 84 -7.46 7.73 15.02
CA TRP A 84 -6.75 6.50 15.34
C TRP A 84 -7.65 5.48 16.04
N ASN A 85 -7.28 4.20 15.94
CA ASN A 85 -7.93 3.07 16.60
C ASN A 85 -9.43 2.94 16.25
N THR A 86 -9.80 3.38 15.06
CA THR A 86 -11.21 3.44 14.63
C THR A 86 -11.45 2.53 13.42
N VAL A 87 -10.56 2.57 12.43
CA VAL A 87 -10.68 1.74 11.23
C VAL A 87 -9.36 1.06 10.92
N TYR A 88 -9.44 -0.24 10.74
CA TYR A 88 -8.31 -1.09 10.37
C TYR A 88 -8.53 -1.71 9.00
N ARG A 89 -7.44 -1.94 8.28
CA ARG A 89 -7.43 -2.72 7.04
C ARG A 89 -6.52 -3.93 7.20
N SER A 90 -6.83 -5.05 6.50
CA SER A 90 -6.07 -6.30 6.65
C SER A 90 -6.09 -7.17 5.40
N GLY A 91 -5.19 -8.12 5.35
CA GLY A 91 -5.31 -9.34 4.55
C GLY A 91 -6.28 -10.34 5.16
N SER A 92 -6.25 -11.59 4.68
CA SER A 92 -7.15 -12.64 5.15
C SER A 92 -6.98 -12.92 6.64
N LEU A 93 -8.09 -13.04 7.34
CA LEU A 93 -8.16 -13.46 8.75
C LEU A 93 -8.27 -14.99 8.93
N SER A 94 -8.17 -15.77 7.84
CA SER A 94 -8.44 -17.22 7.85
C SER A 94 -7.41 -18.04 8.63
N HIS A 95 -6.27 -17.46 8.97
CA HIS A 95 -5.19 -18.12 9.71
C HIS A 95 -4.87 -17.45 11.05
N VAL A 96 -5.78 -16.58 11.53
CA VAL A 96 -5.64 -15.98 12.87
C VAL A 96 -5.68 -17.07 13.91
N ASP A 97 -4.63 -17.15 14.71
CA ASP A 97 -4.49 -18.12 15.79
C ASP A 97 -4.89 -17.55 17.17
N ALA A 98 -4.63 -18.28 18.24
CA ALA A 98 -4.99 -17.85 19.60
C ALA A 98 -4.30 -16.54 20.00
N SER A 99 -3.05 -16.31 19.58
CA SER A 99 -2.31 -15.08 19.84
C SER A 99 -2.89 -13.91 19.06
N GLY A 100 -3.15 -14.11 17.76
CA GLY A 100 -3.83 -13.13 16.94
C GLY A 100 -5.24 -12.79 17.45
N CYS A 101 -5.93 -13.77 18.03
CA CYS A 101 -7.21 -13.56 18.68
C CYS A 101 -7.13 -12.63 19.88
N GLU A 102 -6.09 -12.71 20.68
CA GLU A 102 -5.89 -11.81 21.81
C GLU A 102 -5.70 -10.36 21.33
N THR A 103 -4.78 -10.18 20.36
CA THR A 103 -4.60 -8.86 19.74
C THR A 103 -5.92 -8.32 19.14
N PHE A 104 -6.70 -9.17 18.48
CA PHE A 104 -8.00 -8.77 17.91
C PHE A 104 -8.98 -8.28 18.98
N ARG A 105 -8.99 -8.91 20.17
CA ARG A 105 -9.81 -8.46 21.32
C ARG A 105 -9.29 -7.16 21.92
N GLU A 106 -7.97 -7.02 22.07
CA GLU A 106 -7.33 -5.80 22.58
C GLU A 106 -7.65 -4.58 21.74
N LEU A 107 -7.70 -4.73 20.40
CA LEU A 107 -8.13 -3.70 19.47
C LEU A 107 -9.62 -3.36 19.61
N GLY A 108 -10.39 -4.21 20.28
CA GLY A 108 -11.81 -4.03 20.51
C GLY A 108 -12.66 -4.04 19.25
N ILE A 109 -12.18 -4.65 18.15
CA ILE A 109 -12.87 -4.67 16.85
C ILE A 109 -14.26 -5.25 16.99
N ARG A 110 -15.27 -4.50 16.54
CA ARG A 110 -16.69 -4.85 16.66
C ARG A 110 -17.34 -5.28 15.36
N TYR A 111 -16.81 -4.81 14.25
CA TYR A 111 -17.41 -5.04 12.93
C TYR A 111 -16.33 -5.36 11.89
N VAL A 112 -16.53 -6.45 11.16
CA VAL A 112 -15.59 -6.91 10.14
C VAL A 112 -16.30 -7.05 8.80
N ILE A 113 -15.74 -6.46 7.77
CA ILE A 113 -16.17 -6.61 6.37
C ILE A 113 -15.22 -7.54 5.64
N ASP A 114 -15.71 -8.67 5.18
CA ASP A 114 -15.00 -9.55 4.25
C ASP A 114 -15.35 -9.19 2.79
N LEU A 115 -14.39 -8.61 2.08
CA LEU A 115 -14.53 -8.21 0.67
C LEU A 115 -14.31 -9.37 -0.31
N ARG A 116 -14.01 -10.57 0.18
CA ARG A 116 -13.67 -11.70 -0.70
C ARG A 116 -14.88 -12.22 -1.45
N ASN A 117 -14.64 -12.65 -2.69
CA ASN A 117 -15.61 -13.36 -3.49
C ASN A 117 -15.64 -14.85 -3.07
N ARG A 118 -16.43 -15.22 -2.09
CA ARG A 118 -16.58 -16.61 -1.69
C ARG A 118 -17.81 -17.23 -2.35
N LEU A 119 -17.56 -18.25 -3.16
CA LEU A 119 -18.61 -19.16 -3.65
C LEU A 119 -18.85 -20.33 -2.69
N SER A 120 -17.96 -20.55 -1.71
CA SER A 120 -18.09 -21.60 -0.71
C SER A 120 -18.57 -21.02 0.61
N PRO A 121 -19.40 -21.74 1.38
CA PRO A 121 -19.63 -21.40 2.77
C PRO A 121 -18.27 -21.22 3.46
N LEU A 122 -18.24 -20.36 4.47
CA LEU A 122 -17.06 -20.20 5.33
C LEU A 122 -16.55 -21.62 5.64
N PRO A 123 -15.26 -21.94 5.41
CA PRO A 123 -14.77 -23.26 5.75
C PRO A 123 -15.14 -23.52 7.21
N PRO A 124 -15.39 -24.79 7.60
CA PRO A 124 -15.52 -25.11 9.00
C PRO A 124 -14.24 -24.58 9.64
N PHE A 125 -14.37 -23.56 10.47
CA PHE A 125 -13.26 -22.95 11.15
C PHE A 125 -12.71 -24.00 12.09
N ASP A 126 -11.47 -24.42 11.90
CA ASP A 126 -10.71 -25.03 12.96
C ASP A 126 -10.73 -24.03 14.15
N GLY A 127 -11.00 -24.52 15.34
CA GLY A 127 -11.49 -23.80 16.53
C GLY A 127 -10.90 -22.42 16.88
N ASP A 128 -9.82 -21.99 16.22
CA ASP A 128 -9.07 -20.79 16.58
C ASP A 128 -9.62 -19.50 15.92
N VAL A 129 -10.23 -19.57 14.74
CA VAL A 129 -10.89 -18.42 14.09
C VAL A 129 -12.25 -18.07 14.73
N VAL A 130 -12.77 -18.93 15.56
CA VAL A 130 -14.03 -18.71 16.32
C VAL A 130 -13.96 -17.44 17.16
N CYS A 131 -12.78 -17.01 17.60
CA CYS A 131 -12.66 -15.80 18.41
C CYS A 131 -13.06 -14.52 17.66
N VAL A 132 -12.71 -14.39 16.37
CA VAL A 132 -13.10 -13.23 15.57
C VAL A 132 -14.61 -13.14 15.48
N PHE A 133 -15.31 -14.26 15.28
CA PHE A 133 -16.76 -14.31 15.23
C PHE A 133 -17.45 -14.21 16.59
N GLN A 134 -16.73 -14.47 17.68
CA GLN A 134 -17.26 -14.28 19.03
C GLN A 134 -17.18 -12.82 19.50
N THR A 135 -16.25 -12.06 18.96
CA THR A 135 -15.97 -10.68 19.39
C THR A 135 -16.50 -9.62 18.44
N ALA A 136 -16.73 -9.95 17.18
CA ALA A 136 -17.15 -9.01 16.16
C ALA A 136 -18.28 -9.55 15.27
N THR A 137 -19.13 -8.65 14.79
CA THR A 137 -20.08 -8.95 13.71
C THR A 137 -19.33 -9.02 12.38
N VAL A 138 -19.32 -10.17 11.71
CA VAL A 138 -18.67 -10.35 10.42
C VAL A 138 -19.71 -10.33 9.30
N VAL A 139 -19.53 -9.43 8.35
CA VAL A 139 -20.43 -9.25 7.21
C VAL A 139 -19.68 -9.43 5.91
N LEU A 140 -20.23 -10.23 5.00
CA LEU A 140 -19.70 -10.39 3.67
C LEU A 140 -20.23 -9.26 2.77
N ARG A 141 -19.33 -8.44 2.28
CA ARG A 141 -19.56 -7.43 1.23
C ARG A 141 -18.74 -7.80 0.00
N ARG A 142 -19.23 -8.78 -0.71
CA ARG A 142 -18.56 -9.37 -1.87
C ARG A 142 -18.15 -8.31 -2.90
N VAL A 143 -16.85 -8.21 -3.16
CA VAL A 143 -16.27 -7.41 -4.24
C VAL A 143 -15.57 -8.36 -5.20
N VAL A 144 -16.07 -8.46 -6.41
CA VAL A 144 -15.46 -9.24 -7.49
C VAL A 144 -14.45 -8.35 -8.20
N SER A 145 -13.18 -8.74 -8.17
CA SER A 145 -12.14 -8.03 -8.95
C SER A 145 -12.41 -8.23 -10.44
N ALA A 146 -12.09 -7.24 -11.27
CA ALA A 146 -12.02 -7.42 -12.71
C ALA A 146 -11.02 -8.55 -13.04
N ASP A 147 -11.25 -9.24 -14.15
CA ASP A 147 -10.53 -10.47 -14.51
C ASP A 147 -9.03 -10.27 -14.68
N ASP A 148 -8.59 -9.06 -15.05
CA ASP A 148 -7.17 -8.73 -15.23
C ASP A 148 -6.75 -7.57 -14.32
N THR A 149 -6.15 -7.89 -13.18
CA THR A 149 -5.65 -6.91 -12.21
C THR A 149 -4.39 -6.17 -12.66
N THR A 150 -3.87 -6.45 -13.85
CA THR A 150 -2.70 -5.76 -14.41
C THR A 150 -3.09 -4.56 -15.28
N GLN A 151 -4.36 -4.45 -15.69
CA GLN A 151 -4.84 -3.35 -16.52
C GLN A 151 -5.07 -2.07 -15.71
N GLU A 152 -4.86 -0.94 -16.34
CA GLU A 152 -4.99 0.40 -15.74
C GLU A 152 -6.40 0.66 -15.20
N ARG A 153 -7.45 0.28 -15.92
CA ARG A 153 -8.84 0.53 -15.53
C ARG A 153 -9.42 -0.50 -14.56
N THR A 154 -8.67 -1.50 -14.16
CA THR A 154 -9.15 -2.62 -13.33
C THR A 154 -9.85 -2.17 -12.05
N TYR A 155 -9.35 -1.11 -11.39
CA TYR A 155 -9.88 -0.67 -10.11
C TYR A 155 -11.18 0.09 -10.24
N ILE A 156 -11.31 0.96 -11.24
CA ILE A 156 -12.58 1.64 -11.51
C ILE A 156 -13.65 0.63 -11.96
N ASP A 157 -13.29 -0.30 -12.84
CA ASP A 157 -14.20 -1.35 -13.29
C ASP A 157 -14.67 -2.25 -12.13
N THR A 158 -13.76 -2.55 -11.18
CA THR A 158 -14.11 -3.25 -9.94
C THR A 158 -15.13 -2.46 -9.11
N VAL A 159 -14.98 -1.14 -8.95
CA VAL A 159 -15.94 -0.31 -8.21
C VAL A 159 -17.30 -0.29 -8.89
N LEU A 160 -17.32 -0.03 -10.19
CA LEU A 160 -18.58 0.09 -10.97
C LEU A 160 -19.35 -1.23 -10.99
N ALA A 161 -18.66 -2.36 -11.17
CA ALA A 161 -19.28 -3.69 -11.15
C ALA A 161 -19.82 -4.10 -9.77
N ASN A 162 -19.34 -3.47 -8.70
CA ASN A 162 -19.72 -3.79 -7.32
C ASN A 162 -20.34 -2.60 -6.57
N SER A 163 -20.95 -1.65 -7.27
CA SER A 163 -21.51 -0.41 -6.71
C SER A 163 -22.39 -0.64 -5.49
N ALA A 164 -23.23 -1.68 -5.52
CA ALA A 164 -24.09 -2.04 -4.39
C ALA A 164 -23.28 -2.42 -3.14
N SER A 165 -22.20 -3.21 -3.30
CA SER A 165 -21.33 -3.58 -2.17
C SER A 165 -20.63 -2.36 -1.57
N TYR A 166 -20.10 -1.47 -2.41
CA TYR A 166 -19.48 -0.24 -1.92
C TYR A 166 -20.48 0.68 -1.22
N ARG A 167 -21.67 0.88 -1.78
CA ARG A 167 -22.75 1.62 -1.12
C ARG A 167 -23.04 1.05 0.28
N ASP A 168 -23.18 -0.26 0.38
CA ASP A 168 -23.50 -0.93 1.64
C ASP A 168 -22.36 -0.81 2.65
N ILE A 169 -21.07 -0.88 2.21
CA ILE A 169 -19.91 -0.65 3.07
C ILE A 169 -19.88 0.78 3.63
N PHE A 170 -20.16 1.77 2.80
CA PHE A 170 -20.26 3.15 3.28
C PHE A 170 -21.44 3.34 4.24
N GLY A 171 -22.55 2.61 4.04
CA GLY A 171 -23.65 2.55 4.99
C GLY A 171 -23.26 1.92 6.33
N ASP A 172 -22.45 0.84 6.29
CA ASP A 172 -21.89 0.24 7.51
C ASP A 172 -20.95 1.20 8.25
N LEU A 173 -20.11 1.96 7.53
CA LEU A 173 -19.21 3.00 8.08
C LEU A 173 -19.95 4.23 8.61
N ALA A 174 -21.16 4.49 8.16
CA ALA A 174 -22.00 5.56 8.70
C ALA A 174 -22.61 5.22 10.08
N ASN A 175 -22.58 3.95 10.50
CA ASN A 175 -23.11 3.52 11.78
C ASN A 175 -22.05 3.58 12.89
N PRO A 176 -22.17 4.51 13.86
CA PRO A 176 -21.16 4.67 14.92
C PRO A 176 -21.05 3.45 15.85
N ALA A 177 -22.05 2.55 15.89
CA ALA A 177 -22.00 1.34 16.71
C ALA A 177 -21.05 0.26 16.15
N HIS A 178 -20.62 0.39 14.89
CA HIS A 178 -19.75 -0.58 14.24
C HIS A 178 -18.25 -0.40 14.56
N PHE A 179 -17.87 0.69 15.22
CA PHE A 179 -16.45 0.96 15.51
C PHE A 179 -15.98 0.34 16.83
N PRO A 180 -14.72 -0.10 16.93
CA PRO A 180 -13.71 -0.15 15.86
C PRO A 180 -14.07 -1.13 14.73
N PHE A 181 -13.71 -0.76 13.51
CA PHE A 181 -14.12 -1.37 12.26
C PHE A 181 -12.92 -1.98 11.54
N LEU A 182 -13.06 -3.16 10.94
CA LEU A 182 -12.01 -3.74 10.10
C LEU A 182 -12.60 -4.20 8.77
N TYR A 183 -11.91 -3.93 7.67
CA TYR A 183 -12.22 -4.54 6.37
C TYR A 183 -11.00 -5.23 5.77
N HIS A 184 -11.24 -6.33 5.08
CA HIS A 184 -10.17 -7.14 4.54
C HIS A 184 -10.55 -7.83 3.23
N CYS A 185 -9.51 -8.27 2.48
CA CYS A 185 -9.69 -9.21 1.38
C CYS A 185 -8.74 -10.41 1.53
N ALA A 186 -8.21 -10.97 0.45
CA ALA A 186 -7.24 -12.06 0.54
C ALA A 186 -5.84 -11.54 0.95
N ALA A 187 -5.27 -10.61 0.19
CA ALA A 187 -3.95 -10.03 0.44
C ALA A 187 -4.00 -8.70 1.21
N GLY A 188 -5.18 -8.10 1.40
CA GLY A 188 -5.29 -6.75 1.96
C GLY A 188 -4.73 -5.66 1.03
N LYS A 189 -4.55 -5.98 -0.26
CA LYS A 189 -3.90 -5.12 -1.25
C LYS A 189 -4.91 -4.44 -2.17
N ASP A 190 -5.46 -5.14 -3.15
CA ASP A 190 -6.24 -4.54 -4.24
C ASP A 190 -7.64 -4.09 -3.79
N ARG A 191 -8.55 -4.98 -3.47
CA ARG A 191 -9.93 -4.64 -3.03
C ARG A 191 -9.94 -3.80 -1.76
N THR A 192 -9.09 -4.16 -0.81
CA THR A 192 -8.86 -3.39 0.42
C THR A 192 -8.25 -2.02 0.12
N GLY A 193 -7.32 -1.95 -0.83
CA GLY A 193 -6.69 -0.69 -1.29
C GLY A 193 -7.68 0.25 -1.96
N ILE A 194 -8.54 -0.28 -2.86
CA ILE A 194 -9.62 0.49 -3.48
C ILE A 194 -10.54 1.08 -2.40
N MET A 195 -10.98 0.26 -1.44
CA MET A 195 -11.85 0.72 -0.36
C MET A 195 -11.19 1.82 0.47
N THR A 196 -9.91 1.62 0.83
CA THR A 196 -9.14 2.62 1.59
C THR A 196 -8.98 3.92 0.79
N ALA A 197 -8.67 3.85 -0.49
CA ALA A 197 -8.50 5.03 -1.32
C ALA A 197 -9.79 5.86 -1.41
N LEU A 198 -10.94 5.22 -1.66
CA LEU A 198 -12.22 5.92 -1.69
C LEU A 198 -12.55 6.54 -0.32
N LEU A 199 -12.27 5.82 0.78
CA LEU A 199 -12.54 6.30 2.13
C LEU A 199 -11.65 7.49 2.49
N LEU A 200 -10.33 7.38 2.33
CA LEU A 200 -9.40 8.46 2.65
C LEU A 200 -9.65 9.71 1.78
N THR A 201 -9.98 9.51 0.51
CA THR A 201 -10.36 10.62 -0.39
C THR A 201 -11.66 11.29 0.09
N LEU A 202 -12.67 10.52 0.52
CA LEU A 202 -13.89 11.08 1.11
C LEU A 202 -13.58 11.88 2.38
N LEU A 203 -12.64 11.43 3.20
CA LEU A 203 -12.23 12.13 4.42
C LEU A 203 -11.40 13.39 4.14
N GLY A 204 -10.99 13.64 2.90
CA GLY A 204 -10.23 14.83 2.51
C GLY A 204 -8.72 14.68 2.65
N VAL A 205 -8.21 13.45 2.75
CA VAL A 205 -6.77 13.17 2.71
C VAL A 205 -6.26 13.42 1.29
N ASP A 206 -5.09 14.04 1.16
CA ASP A 206 -4.53 14.37 -0.14
C ASP A 206 -4.18 13.12 -0.96
N ARG A 207 -4.24 13.29 -2.29
CA ARG A 207 -4.06 12.20 -3.25
C ARG A 207 -2.73 11.46 -3.09
N GLN A 208 -1.64 12.19 -2.81
CA GLN A 208 -0.31 11.59 -2.68
C GLN A 208 -0.26 10.68 -1.46
N THR A 209 -0.78 11.13 -0.33
CA THR A 209 -0.90 10.34 0.91
C THR A 209 -1.77 9.08 0.71
N VAL A 210 -2.86 9.18 -0.06
CA VAL A 210 -3.69 8.01 -0.40
C VAL A 210 -2.91 6.97 -1.20
N ILE A 211 -2.08 7.42 -2.18
CA ILE A 211 -1.22 6.52 -2.96
C ILE A 211 -0.13 5.89 -2.07
N GLU A 212 0.46 6.66 -1.17
CA GLU A 212 1.49 6.19 -0.23
C GLU A 212 0.94 5.12 0.73
N ASP A 213 -0.28 5.31 1.29
CA ASP A 213 -0.91 4.23 2.07
C ASP A 213 -1.07 2.95 1.25
N TYR A 214 -1.51 3.06 0.00
CA TYR A 214 -1.65 1.88 -0.84
C TYR A 214 -0.31 1.19 -1.08
N GLN A 215 0.76 1.95 -1.32
CA GLN A 215 2.11 1.45 -1.55
C GLN A 215 2.69 0.71 -0.33
N LEU A 216 2.23 0.99 0.90
CA LEU A 216 2.62 0.21 2.07
C LEU A 216 2.34 -1.30 1.92
N SER A 217 1.38 -1.68 1.08
CA SER A 217 1.10 -3.09 0.79
C SER A 217 2.23 -3.80 0.02
N GLU A 218 3.16 -3.05 -0.60
CA GLU A 218 4.28 -3.60 -1.34
C GLU A 218 5.28 -4.33 -0.44
N PHE A 219 5.39 -3.94 0.84
CA PHE A 219 6.22 -4.64 1.81
C PHE A 219 5.80 -6.09 2.05
N VAL A 220 4.51 -6.38 1.87
CA VAL A 220 3.95 -7.71 2.16
C VAL A 220 3.66 -8.47 0.87
N TYR A 221 3.16 -7.79 -0.15
CA TYR A 221 2.67 -8.41 -1.40
C TYR A 221 3.08 -7.61 -2.66
N PRO A 222 4.39 -7.53 -3.00
CA PRO A 222 4.83 -6.87 -4.23
C PRO A 222 4.44 -7.68 -5.50
N PRO A 223 4.29 -7.01 -6.66
CA PRO A 223 4.16 -5.56 -6.82
C PRO A 223 2.75 -5.07 -6.52
N VAL A 224 2.60 -3.78 -6.19
CA VAL A 224 1.31 -3.09 -6.16
C VAL A 224 1.03 -2.40 -7.48
N ASN A 225 -0.25 -2.27 -7.86
CA ASN A 225 -0.64 -1.63 -9.12
C ASN A 225 -1.01 -0.14 -8.89
N VAL A 226 0.02 0.70 -8.71
CA VAL A 226 -0.15 2.14 -8.49
C VAL A 226 -0.86 2.81 -9.67
N THR A 227 -0.61 2.36 -10.90
CA THR A 227 -1.24 2.90 -12.10
C THR A 227 -2.76 2.71 -12.07
N ALA A 228 -3.23 1.51 -11.67
CA ALA A 228 -4.65 1.26 -11.56
C ALA A 228 -5.31 2.07 -10.43
N LEU A 229 -4.60 2.30 -9.32
CA LEU A 229 -5.10 3.17 -8.25
C LEU A 229 -5.16 4.63 -8.71
N ALA A 230 -4.12 5.12 -9.37
CA ALA A 230 -4.08 6.47 -9.91
C ALA A 230 -5.22 6.70 -10.91
N SER A 231 -5.47 5.75 -11.82
CA SER A 231 -6.58 5.80 -12.77
C SER A 231 -7.95 5.84 -12.08
N LEU A 232 -8.14 5.10 -10.98
CA LEU A 232 -9.36 5.20 -10.16
C LEU A 232 -9.54 6.62 -9.61
N LEU A 233 -8.47 7.22 -9.07
CA LEU A 233 -8.52 8.58 -8.51
C LEU A 233 -8.75 9.63 -9.62
N ASP A 234 -8.20 9.44 -10.82
CA ASP A 234 -8.46 10.30 -11.98
C ASP A 234 -9.94 10.26 -12.40
N GLU A 235 -10.56 9.09 -12.40
CA GLU A 235 -11.99 8.94 -12.68
C GLU A 235 -12.87 9.59 -11.58
N VAL A 236 -12.45 9.52 -10.32
CA VAL A 236 -13.12 10.22 -9.21
C VAL A 236 -13.07 11.73 -9.43
N GLU A 237 -11.92 12.28 -9.81
CA GLU A 237 -11.74 13.71 -10.13
C GLU A 237 -12.57 14.11 -11.36
N ALA A 238 -12.55 13.31 -12.42
CA ALA A 238 -13.31 13.53 -13.65
C ALA A 238 -14.83 13.52 -13.43
N ALA A 239 -15.31 12.74 -12.44
CA ALA A 239 -16.71 12.71 -12.04
C ALA A 239 -17.17 13.99 -11.28
N GLY A 240 -16.25 14.91 -11.00
CA GLY A 240 -16.52 16.13 -10.21
C GLY A 240 -16.21 15.98 -8.74
N GLY A 241 -15.32 15.05 -8.37
CA GLY A 241 -14.84 14.78 -7.03
C GLY A 241 -15.53 13.58 -6.37
N ILE A 242 -15.00 13.23 -5.21
CA ILE A 242 -15.38 12.00 -4.49
C ILE A 242 -16.86 11.97 -4.09
N GLU A 243 -17.42 13.09 -3.68
CA GLU A 243 -18.82 13.17 -3.26
C GLU A 243 -19.76 12.84 -4.44
N THR A 244 -19.48 13.41 -5.61
CA THR A 244 -20.25 13.16 -6.83
C THR A 244 -20.07 11.72 -7.30
N PHE A 245 -18.84 11.22 -7.28
CA PHE A 245 -18.54 9.84 -7.64
C PHE A 245 -19.28 8.85 -6.75
N LEU A 246 -19.19 9.00 -5.42
CA LEU A 246 -19.87 8.13 -4.46
C LEU A 246 -21.40 8.23 -4.59
N ALA A 247 -21.95 9.43 -4.85
CA ALA A 247 -23.37 9.58 -5.11
C ALA A 247 -23.80 8.82 -6.37
N SER A 248 -22.98 8.77 -7.41
CA SER A 248 -23.27 8.04 -8.66
C SER A 248 -23.40 6.52 -8.46
N ILE A 249 -22.74 5.97 -7.43
CA ILE A 249 -22.84 4.55 -7.03
C ILE A 249 -23.83 4.31 -5.88
N GLY A 250 -24.59 5.34 -5.49
CA GLY A 250 -25.70 5.24 -4.54
C GLY A 250 -25.34 5.53 -3.08
N VAL A 251 -24.14 6.06 -2.79
CA VAL A 251 -23.77 6.55 -1.44
C VAL A 251 -24.30 7.96 -1.26
N THR A 252 -25.36 8.11 -0.47
CA THR A 252 -26.02 9.41 -0.30
C THR A 252 -25.15 10.45 0.43
N GLY A 253 -25.41 11.74 0.22
CA GLY A 253 -24.71 12.82 0.94
C GLY A 253 -24.86 12.72 2.46
N GLU A 254 -26.00 12.21 2.96
CA GLU A 254 -26.20 11.93 4.39
C GLU A 254 -25.25 10.85 4.89
N THR A 255 -25.11 9.73 4.15
CA THR A 255 -24.15 8.67 4.45
C THR A 255 -22.72 9.20 4.47
N GLN A 256 -22.35 9.99 3.45
CA GLN A 256 -21.00 10.58 3.35
C GLN A 256 -20.71 11.52 4.53
N ALA A 257 -21.67 12.35 4.94
CA ALA A 257 -21.52 13.23 6.09
C ALA A 257 -21.39 12.44 7.41
N ALA A 258 -22.18 11.37 7.58
CA ALA A 258 -22.10 10.51 8.75
C ALA A 258 -20.73 9.80 8.83
N VAL A 259 -20.18 9.32 7.73
CA VAL A 259 -18.83 8.73 7.68
C VAL A 259 -17.77 9.74 8.11
N ARG A 260 -17.81 10.98 7.61
CA ARG A 260 -16.88 12.04 8.04
C ARG A 260 -17.02 12.35 9.53
N ALA A 261 -18.24 12.49 10.04
CA ALA A 261 -18.49 12.75 11.45
C ALA A 261 -17.98 11.64 12.39
N ASN A 262 -18.05 10.38 11.92
CA ASN A 262 -17.56 9.26 12.70
C ASN A 262 -16.03 9.17 12.70
N LEU A 263 -15.34 9.57 11.62
CA LEU A 263 -13.93 9.25 11.37
C LEU A 263 -12.97 10.46 11.44
N LEU A 264 -13.47 11.69 11.51
CA LEU A 264 -12.63 12.89 11.65
C LEU A 264 -12.71 13.46 13.06
N ASP A 265 -11.53 13.92 13.57
CA ASP A 265 -11.41 14.64 14.86
C ASP A 265 -11.93 16.06 14.75
#